data_6ba9b8991c58aab7a78ffb596bdbdf3e
#
_entry.id   6ba9b8991c58aab7a78ffb596bdbdf3e
#
_cell.length_a   1.000
_cell.length_b   1.000
_cell.length_c   1.000
_cell.angle_alpha   90.00
_cell.angle_beta   90.00
_cell.angle_gamma   90.00
#
_symmetry.space_group_name_H-M   'P 1'
#
loop_
_entity.id
_entity.type
_entity.pdbx_description
1 polymer ?
#
loop_
_entity_poly.entity_id
_entity_poly.type
_entity_poly.pdbx_seq_one_letter_code
_entity_poly.pdbx_strand_id
1 'polypeptide(L)'
;MFLIHKISKVLYYLLKLPNITKIKPYSKNIKFGDFCNFSFYPKSKIQFGKNISIRNNCNILVSNNALLKIDDNVFLNNYCSINCLEKIEIGENTLFGEGVKIYDHNHQYSSEKIEHQKFTTAPVKIGKNCWLGSNVIILKGVTIGDNVILGAGCVVYKDIPANSIVINKQEQIIRNF
;
A
#
# COMPACT_ATOMS: atom_id res chain seq x y z
N MET A 1 29.07 -16.03 -4.96
CA MET A 1 27.65 -15.69 -5.05
C MET A 1 27.11 -14.96 -3.81
N PHE A 2 27.33 -15.45 -2.59
CA PHE A 2 26.88 -14.84 -1.33
C PHE A 2 27.44 -13.43 -1.05
N LEU A 3 28.69 -13.17 -1.40
CA LEU A 3 29.36 -11.89 -1.17
C LEU A 3 28.84 -10.77 -2.09
N ILE A 4 28.57 -11.10 -3.35
CA ILE A 4 28.03 -10.17 -4.35
C ILE A 4 26.61 -9.75 -3.94
N HIS A 5 25.80 -10.67 -3.43
CA HIS A 5 24.45 -10.38 -2.93
C HIS A 5 24.47 -9.44 -1.71
N LYS A 6 25.42 -9.63 -0.77
CA LYS A 6 25.60 -8.71 0.37
C LYS A 6 26.03 -7.31 -0.08
N ILE A 7 26.94 -7.20 -1.03
CA ILE A 7 27.44 -5.91 -1.55
C ILE A 7 26.31 -5.17 -2.29
N SER A 8 25.57 -5.86 -3.14
CA SER A 8 24.41 -5.26 -3.85
C SER A 8 23.33 -4.79 -2.88
N LYS A 9 23.09 -5.54 -1.81
CA LYS A 9 22.15 -5.19 -0.76
C LYS A 9 22.59 -3.93 0.01
N VAL A 10 23.85 -3.84 0.41
CA VAL A 10 24.40 -2.66 1.09
C VAL A 10 24.31 -1.43 0.19
N LEU A 11 24.72 -1.55 -1.08
CA LEU A 11 24.64 -0.45 -2.04
C LEU A 11 23.19 -0.02 -2.29
N TYR A 12 22.27 -0.95 -2.42
CA TYR A 12 20.83 -0.66 -2.54
C TYR A 12 20.32 0.15 -1.36
N TYR A 13 20.65 -0.25 -0.13
CA TYR A 13 20.23 0.49 1.07
C TYR A 13 20.89 1.87 1.17
N LEU A 14 22.17 2.00 0.80
CA LEU A 14 22.85 3.29 0.78
C LEU A 14 22.20 4.27 -0.20
N LEU A 15 21.83 3.82 -1.39
CA LEU A 15 21.13 4.64 -2.39
C LEU A 15 19.71 5.04 -1.97
N LYS A 16 19.05 4.25 -1.10
CA LYS A 16 17.71 4.53 -0.58
C LYS A 16 17.69 5.24 0.77
N LEU A 17 18.84 5.43 1.41
CA LEU A 17 18.97 6.11 2.71
C LEU A 17 18.21 7.45 2.81
N PRO A 18 18.26 8.36 1.80
CA PRO A 18 17.52 9.63 1.88
C PRO A 18 16.01 9.46 2.06
N ASN A 19 15.42 8.40 1.49
CA ASN A 19 14.00 8.11 1.62
C ASN A 19 13.68 7.42 2.96
N ILE A 20 14.56 6.52 3.42
CA ILE A 20 14.39 5.82 4.70
C ILE A 20 14.55 6.78 5.88
N THR A 21 15.43 7.77 5.79
CA THR A 21 15.63 8.76 6.85
C THR A 21 14.40 9.64 7.09
N LYS A 22 13.54 9.84 6.09
CA LYS A 22 12.25 10.52 6.26
C LYS A 22 11.26 9.76 7.16
N ILE A 23 11.42 8.45 7.29
CA ILE A 23 10.56 7.60 8.12
C ILE A 23 11.03 7.59 9.59
N LYS A 24 12.34 7.69 9.82
CA LYS A 24 12.99 7.49 11.13
C LYS A 24 12.54 8.38 12.29
N PRO A 25 12.20 9.67 12.11
CA PRO A 25 11.92 10.53 13.27
C PRO A 25 10.72 10.11 14.10
N TYR A 26 9.82 9.29 13.56
CA TYR A 26 8.50 9.02 14.15
C TYR A 26 8.25 7.58 14.57
N SER A 27 9.19 6.65 14.33
CA SER A 27 8.87 5.22 14.44
C SER A 27 9.94 4.41 15.18
N LYS A 28 9.48 3.54 16.09
CA LYS A 28 10.30 2.49 16.72
C LYS A 28 9.95 1.14 16.05
N ASN A 29 11.01 0.32 15.78
CA ASN A 29 10.87 -1.06 15.27
C ASN A 29 10.18 -1.17 13.91
N ILE A 30 10.64 -0.43 12.89
CA ILE A 30 10.24 -0.71 11.51
C ILE A 30 11.20 -1.71 10.89
N LYS A 31 10.65 -2.77 10.30
CA LYS A 31 11.39 -3.77 9.54
C LYS A 31 11.07 -3.63 8.06
N PHE A 32 12.11 -3.57 7.24
CA PHE A 32 11.99 -3.55 5.78
C PHE A 32 12.58 -4.83 5.20
N GLY A 33 11.85 -5.45 4.28
CA GLY A 33 12.33 -6.54 3.46
C GLY A 33 13.28 -6.08 2.36
N ASP A 34 13.74 -7.03 1.57
CA ASP A 34 14.65 -6.78 0.46
C ASP A 34 13.92 -6.23 -0.77
N PHE A 35 14.63 -5.47 -1.60
CA PHE A 35 14.13 -4.92 -2.88
C PHE A 35 12.88 -4.04 -2.78
N CYS A 36 12.60 -3.46 -1.61
CA CYS A 36 11.53 -2.49 -1.45
C CYS A 36 11.89 -1.16 -2.12
N ASN A 37 10.95 -0.56 -2.84
CA ASN A 37 11.11 0.74 -3.45
C ASN A 37 10.31 1.80 -2.70
N PHE A 38 11.00 2.82 -2.17
CA PHE A 38 10.39 3.96 -1.48
C PHE A 38 10.66 5.22 -2.29
N SER A 39 9.60 5.81 -2.86
CA SER A 39 9.65 7.04 -3.64
C SER A 39 8.91 8.15 -2.90
N PHE A 40 9.61 8.85 -2.01
CA PHE A 40 9.06 9.94 -1.20
C PHE A 40 9.50 11.29 -1.77
N TYR A 41 8.56 12.01 -2.34
CA TYR A 41 8.81 13.32 -2.92
C TYR A 41 9.15 14.38 -1.85
N PRO A 42 9.80 15.52 -2.20
CA PRO A 42 10.35 16.44 -1.19
C PRO A 42 9.34 16.98 -0.19
N LYS A 43 8.12 17.26 -0.62
CA LYS A 43 7.04 17.81 0.22
C LYS A 43 6.07 16.74 0.73
N SER A 44 6.38 15.44 0.57
CA SER A 44 5.56 14.35 1.09
C SER A 44 5.56 14.33 2.62
N LYS A 45 4.44 13.93 3.20
CA LYS A 45 4.26 13.73 4.64
C LYS A 45 4.11 12.24 4.94
N ILE A 46 5.02 11.68 5.74
CA ILE A 46 5.01 10.26 6.09
C ILE A 46 4.94 10.14 7.61
N GLN A 47 3.92 9.44 8.09
CA GLN A 47 3.69 9.19 9.51
C GLN A 47 3.58 7.68 9.73
N PHE A 48 4.58 7.10 10.36
CA PHE A 48 4.59 5.67 10.68
C PHE A 48 4.58 5.48 12.18
N GLY A 49 3.71 4.60 12.65
CA GLY A 49 3.64 4.14 14.02
C GLY A 49 4.77 3.16 14.36
N LYS A 50 4.56 2.35 15.39
CA LYS A 50 5.54 1.37 15.90
C LYS A 50 5.28 -0.02 15.31
N ASN A 51 6.33 -0.88 15.32
CA ASN A 51 6.22 -2.30 14.97
C ASN A 51 5.66 -2.55 13.56
N ILE A 52 6.01 -1.71 12.59
CA ILE A 52 5.61 -1.89 11.20
C ILE A 52 6.57 -2.88 10.54
N SER A 53 6.01 -3.85 9.82
CA SER A 53 6.78 -4.82 9.05
C SER A 53 6.37 -4.77 7.59
N ILE A 54 7.31 -4.43 6.71
CA ILE A 54 7.14 -4.40 5.26
C ILE A 54 8.04 -5.47 4.68
N ARG A 55 7.47 -6.46 3.99
CA ARG A 55 8.22 -7.57 3.40
C ARG A 55 8.82 -7.19 2.04
N ASN A 56 9.35 -8.19 1.34
CA ASN A 56 10.15 -8.01 0.13
C ASN A 56 9.34 -7.43 -1.05
N ASN A 57 10.04 -6.70 -1.93
CA ASN A 57 9.51 -6.21 -3.20
C ASN A 57 8.28 -5.29 -3.07
N CYS A 58 8.08 -4.65 -1.93
CA CYS A 58 7.02 -3.68 -1.76
C CYS A 58 7.39 -2.34 -2.41
N ASN A 59 6.39 -1.66 -2.98
CA ASN A 59 6.54 -0.34 -3.57
C ASN A 59 5.67 0.68 -2.86
N ILE A 60 6.27 1.75 -2.33
CA ILE A 60 5.54 2.83 -1.66
C ILE A 60 5.95 4.16 -2.28
N LEU A 61 5.00 4.79 -2.97
CA LEU A 61 5.14 6.12 -3.54
C LEU A 61 4.29 7.11 -2.75
N VAL A 62 4.89 8.24 -2.34
CA VAL A 62 4.16 9.35 -1.72
C VAL A 62 4.55 10.63 -2.43
N SER A 63 3.57 11.23 -3.13
CA SER A 63 3.76 12.41 -3.96
C SER A 63 3.95 13.69 -3.13
N ASN A 64 4.25 14.80 -3.81
CA ASN A 64 4.34 16.10 -3.16
C ASN A 64 2.99 16.49 -2.52
N ASN A 65 3.06 17.03 -1.31
CA ASN A 65 1.93 17.45 -0.47
C ASN A 65 0.99 16.29 -0.05
N ALA A 66 1.24 15.04 -0.47
CA ALA A 66 0.49 13.88 -0.05
C ALA A 66 0.84 13.43 1.37
N LEU A 67 -0.12 12.79 2.05
CA LEU A 67 0.04 12.22 3.38
C LEU A 67 -0.16 10.71 3.36
N LEU A 68 0.87 9.96 3.71
CA LEU A 68 0.75 8.54 4.05
C LEU A 68 0.88 8.37 5.56
N LYS A 69 -0.18 7.86 6.19
CA LYS A 69 -0.20 7.49 7.60
C LYS A 69 -0.39 6.00 7.74
N ILE A 70 0.50 5.34 8.47
CA ILE A 70 0.42 3.91 8.83
C ILE A 70 0.55 3.83 10.36
N ASP A 71 -0.47 3.35 11.03
CA ASP A 71 -0.51 3.24 12.48
C ASP A 71 0.27 2.02 13.00
N ASP A 72 0.21 1.73 14.29
CA ASP A 72 1.00 0.71 14.97
C ASP A 72 0.66 -0.72 14.49
N ASN A 73 1.66 -1.61 14.54
CA ASN A 73 1.53 -3.06 14.31
C ASN A 73 0.97 -3.43 12.92
N VAL A 74 1.20 -2.62 11.90
CA VAL A 74 0.78 -2.92 10.52
C VAL A 74 1.79 -3.81 9.84
N PHE A 75 1.29 -4.84 9.15
CA PHE A 75 2.09 -5.78 8.39
C PHE A 75 1.73 -5.74 6.91
N LEU A 76 2.72 -5.50 6.05
CA LEU A 76 2.62 -5.62 4.59
C LEU A 76 3.40 -6.86 4.14
N ASN A 77 2.71 -7.81 3.48
CA ASN A 77 3.36 -8.97 2.88
C ASN A 77 4.10 -8.59 1.59
N ASN A 78 4.71 -9.56 0.91
CA ASN A 78 5.49 -9.32 -0.30
C ASN A 78 4.66 -8.66 -1.42
N TYR A 79 5.33 -7.89 -2.27
CA TYR A 79 4.76 -7.30 -3.49
C TYR A 79 3.59 -6.33 -3.28
N CYS A 80 3.40 -5.81 -2.07
CA CYS A 80 2.39 -4.79 -1.82
C CYS A 80 2.78 -3.47 -2.48
N SER A 81 1.77 -2.72 -2.97
CA SER A 81 1.97 -1.42 -3.60
C SER A 81 1.04 -0.36 -3.02
N ILE A 82 1.60 0.74 -2.53
CA ILE A 82 0.87 1.89 -2.02
C ILE A 82 1.28 3.11 -2.84
N ASN A 83 0.34 3.69 -3.58
CA ASN A 83 0.56 4.87 -4.40
C ASN A 83 -0.32 6.01 -3.88
N CYS A 84 0.30 6.92 -3.14
CA CYS A 84 -0.36 8.01 -2.42
C CYS A 84 -0.06 9.34 -3.11
N LEU A 85 -1.08 9.93 -3.75
CA LEU A 85 -1.00 11.25 -4.40
C LEU A 85 -1.70 12.34 -3.60
N GLU A 86 -2.64 11.96 -2.70
CA GLU A 86 -3.35 12.88 -1.82
C GLU A 86 -3.26 12.41 -0.35
N LYS A 87 -3.95 11.32 -0.01
CA LYS A 87 -3.99 10.84 1.37
C LYS A 87 -4.36 9.38 1.46
N ILE A 88 -3.51 8.59 2.16
CA ILE A 88 -3.81 7.20 2.53
C ILE A 88 -3.58 7.05 4.03
N GLU A 89 -4.56 6.51 4.74
CA GLU A 89 -4.50 6.20 6.16
C GLU A 89 -4.76 4.71 6.39
N ILE A 90 -3.90 4.05 7.16
CA ILE A 90 -3.99 2.62 7.50
C ILE A 90 -3.96 2.49 9.02
N GLY A 91 -5.06 1.99 9.58
CA GLY A 91 -5.25 1.81 11.02
C GLY A 91 -4.41 0.67 11.59
N GLU A 92 -4.25 0.73 12.90
CA GLU A 92 -3.44 -0.21 13.68
C GLU A 92 -3.86 -1.68 13.54
N ASN A 93 -2.92 -2.59 13.75
CA ASN A 93 -3.14 -4.06 13.72
C ASN A 93 -3.70 -4.57 12.38
N THR A 94 -3.49 -3.87 11.27
CA THR A 94 -4.00 -4.26 9.96
C THR A 94 -2.98 -5.13 9.24
N LEU A 95 -3.47 -6.24 8.64
CA LEU A 95 -2.66 -7.23 7.93
C LEU A 95 -2.93 -7.18 6.43
N PHE A 96 -1.87 -7.09 5.65
CA PHE A 96 -1.91 -7.15 4.20
C PHE A 96 -1.41 -8.51 3.71
N GLY A 97 -2.22 -9.20 2.95
CA GLY A 97 -1.83 -10.34 2.14
C GLY A 97 -0.84 -9.95 1.05
N GLU A 98 -0.32 -10.92 0.35
CA GLU A 98 0.63 -10.69 -0.74
C GLU A 98 -0.02 -9.93 -1.91
N GLY A 99 0.70 -8.99 -2.51
CA GLY A 99 0.26 -8.29 -3.72
C GLY A 99 -0.89 -7.30 -3.53
N VAL A 100 -1.23 -6.90 -2.31
CA VAL A 100 -2.25 -5.87 -2.05
C VAL A 100 -1.83 -4.54 -2.68
N LYS A 101 -2.77 -3.84 -3.33
CA LYS A 101 -2.55 -2.56 -4.00
C LYS A 101 -3.53 -1.51 -3.51
N ILE A 102 -3.03 -0.30 -3.24
CA ILE A 102 -3.85 0.84 -2.80
C ILE A 102 -3.52 2.04 -3.69
N TYR A 103 -4.57 2.64 -4.26
CA TYR A 103 -4.49 3.83 -5.10
C TYR A 103 -5.51 4.86 -4.64
N ASP A 104 -5.07 6.07 -4.30
CA ASP A 104 -5.95 7.20 -3.98
C ASP A 104 -6.22 8.10 -5.18
N HIS A 105 -5.95 7.62 -6.39
CA HIS A 105 -6.02 8.42 -7.61
C HIS A 105 -6.38 7.59 -8.84
N ASN A 106 -6.87 8.30 -9.87
CA ASN A 106 -7.02 7.82 -11.24
C ASN A 106 -6.44 8.86 -12.19
N HIS A 107 -5.99 8.46 -13.39
CA HIS A 107 -5.71 9.41 -14.46
C HIS A 107 -6.98 10.19 -14.84
N GLN A 108 -6.82 11.47 -15.17
CA GLN A 108 -7.91 12.22 -15.79
C GLN A 108 -8.10 11.75 -17.23
N TYR A 109 -9.35 11.67 -17.66
CA TYR A 109 -9.69 11.28 -19.02
C TYR A 109 -10.92 12.03 -19.51
N SER A 110 -11.05 12.15 -20.83
CA SER A 110 -12.23 12.60 -21.55
C SER A 110 -12.62 11.59 -22.60
N SER A 111 -13.65 11.86 -23.39
CA SER A 111 -14.01 11.05 -24.56
C SER A 111 -12.91 11.01 -25.64
N GLU A 112 -11.99 11.96 -25.64
CA GLU A 112 -10.98 12.13 -26.68
C GLU A 112 -9.59 11.65 -26.26
N LYS A 113 -9.23 11.73 -24.96
CA LYS A 113 -7.88 11.41 -24.50
C LYS A 113 -7.79 11.02 -23.02
N ILE A 114 -6.70 10.32 -22.69
CA ILE A 114 -6.26 10.07 -21.32
C ILE A 114 -5.09 11.00 -21.02
N GLU A 115 -5.18 11.71 -19.92
CA GLU A 115 -4.12 12.63 -19.48
C GLU A 115 -3.07 11.85 -18.67
N HIS A 116 -1.85 11.76 -19.21
CA HIS A 116 -0.78 10.96 -18.60
C HIS A 116 -0.25 11.53 -17.28
N GLN A 117 -0.31 12.85 -17.10
CA GLN A 117 0.28 13.54 -15.93
C GLN A 117 -0.75 14.25 -15.05
N LYS A 118 -2.03 14.15 -15.36
CA LYS A 118 -3.11 14.71 -14.55
C LYS A 118 -3.91 13.60 -13.89
N PHE A 119 -4.20 13.81 -12.62
CA PHE A 119 -4.88 12.83 -11.79
C PHE A 119 -6.10 13.44 -11.11
N THR A 120 -7.12 12.62 -10.90
CA THR A 120 -8.19 12.88 -9.94
C THR A 120 -7.89 12.09 -8.69
N THR A 121 -7.91 12.73 -7.55
CA THR A 121 -7.59 12.09 -6.26
C THR A 121 -8.79 12.05 -5.35
N ALA A 122 -8.83 11.10 -4.43
CA ALA A 122 -9.73 11.08 -3.29
C ALA A 122 -9.10 10.20 -2.20
N PRO A 123 -9.14 10.63 -0.92
CA PRO A 123 -8.49 9.93 0.18
C PRO A 123 -8.95 8.49 0.32
N VAL A 124 -8.03 7.60 0.70
CA VAL A 124 -8.33 6.22 1.10
C VAL A 124 -8.10 6.08 2.60
N LYS A 125 -9.05 5.49 3.30
CA LYS A 125 -8.94 5.19 4.72
C LYS A 125 -9.24 3.72 4.98
N ILE A 126 -8.33 3.05 5.69
CA ILE A 126 -8.50 1.69 6.19
C ILE A 126 -8.52 1.74 7.70
N GLY A 127 -9.56 1.19 8.30
CA GLY A 127 -9.73 1.10 9.74
C GLY A 127 -8.71 0.20 10.41
N LYS A 128 -8.85 0.01 11.69
CA LYS A 128 -8.01 -0.87 12.51
C LYS A 128 -8.48 -2.33 12.47
N ASN A 129 -7.57 -3.25 12.83
CA ASN A 129 -7.84 -4.69 12.90
C ASN A 129 -8.41 -5.27 11.60
N CYS A 130 -7.98 -4.77 10.43
CA CYS A 130 -8.42 -5.27 9.14
C CYS A 130 -7.48 -6.36 8.61
N TRP A 131 -8.05 -7.29 7.86
CA TRP A 131 -7.29 -8.26 7.08
C TRP A 131 -7.63 -8.14 5.60
N LEU A 132 -6.63 -7.73 4.81
CA LEU A 132 -6.74 -7.65 3.36
C LEU A 132 -6.10 -8.92 2.77
N GLY A 133 -6.91 -9.77 2.17
CA GLY A 133 -6.45 -10.99 1.50
C GLY A 133 -5.50 -10.69 0.33
N SER A 134 -4.82 -11.72 -0.16
CA SER A 134 -3.86 -11.55 -1.26
C SER A 134 -4.51 -10.96 -2.50
N ASN A 135 -3.77 -10.08 -3.20
CA ASN A 135 -4.20 -9.40 -4.43
C ASN A 135 -5.47 -8.54 -4.29
N VAL A 136 -5.79 -8.11 -3.09
CA VAL A 136 -6.84 -7.09 -2.89
C VAL A 136 -6.38 -5.77 -3.50
N ILE A 137 -7.30 -5.07 -4.18
CA ILE A 137 -7.07 -3.75 -4.77
C ILE A 137 -8.06 -2.78 -4.14
N ILE A 138 -7.56 -1.68 -3.56
CA ILE A 138 -8.38 -0.62 -3.00
C ILE A 138 -8.25 0.62 -3.88
N LEU A 139 -9.38 1.13 -4.37
CA LEU A 139 -9.45 2.26 -5.26
C LEU A 139 -9.71 3.57 -4.51
N LYS A 140 -9.48 4.68 -5.19
CA LYS A 140 -9.61 6.04 -4.64
C LYS A 140 -10.97 6.31 -4.00
N GLY A 141 -10.96 7.08 -2.91
CA GLY A 141 -12.14 7.53 -2.21
C GLY A 141 -12.79 6.52 -1.27
N VAL A 142 -12.22 5.30 -1.16
CA VAL A 142 -12.79 4.24 -0.34
C VAL A 142 -12.44 4.41 1.13
N THR A 143 -13.47 4.30 1.98
CA THR A 143 -13.34 4.14 3.43
C THR A 143 -13.70 2.72 3.85
N ILE A 144 -12.76 2.02 4.49
CA ILE A 144 -12.97 0.71 5.10
C ILE A 144 -13.03 0.91 6.61
N GLY A 145 -14.12 0.45 7.23
CA GLY A 145 -14.31 0.52 8.68
C GLY A 145 -13.38 -0.42 9.45
N ASP A 146 -13.51 -0.42 10.76
CA ASP A 146 -12.73 -1.30 11.64
C ASP A 146 -13.18 -2.76 11.56
N ASN A 147 -12.29 -3.72 11.85
CA ASN A 147 -12.59 -5.16 11.93
C ASN A 147 -13.15 -5.71 10.60
N VAL A 148 -12.60 -5.30 9.45
CA VAL A 148 -13.04 -5.77 8.14
C VAL A 148 -12.09 -6.83 7.61
N ILE A 149 -12.66 -7.89 7.01
CA ILE A 149 -11.92 -8.90 6.25
C ILE A 149 -12.28 -8.76 4.78
N LEU A 150 -11.26 -8.59 3.94
CA LEU A 150 -11.40 -8.62 2.49
C LEU A 150 -10.82 -9.92 1.95
N GLY A 151 -11.63 -10.73 1.31
CA GLY A 151 -11.19 -11.97 0.65
C GLY A 151 -10.19 -11.70 -0.48
N ALA A 152 -9.37 -12.69 -0.78
CA ALA A 152 -8.35 -12.58 -1.83
C ALA A 152 -8.95 -12.17 -3.19
N GLY A 153 -8.25 -11.33 -3.92
CA GLY A 153 -8.65 -10.87 -5.25
C GLY A 153 -9.81 -9.86 -5.26
N CYS A 154 -10.28 -9.38 -4.12
CA CYS A 154 -11.33 -8.36 -4.09
C CYS A 154 -10.83 -7.03 -4.65
N VAL A 155 -11.64 -6.41 -5.51
CA VAL A 155 -11.48 -5.01 -5.94
C VAL A 155 -12.52 -4.17 -5.22
N VAL A 156 -12.05 -3.27 -4.35
CA VAL A 156 -12.90 -2.45 -3.47
C VAL A 156 -12.98 -1.04 -4.05
N TYR A 157 -14.17 -0.63 -4.44
CA TYR A 157 -14.48 0.66 -5.06
C TYR A 157 -15.67 1.38 -4.39
N LYS A 158 -16.14 0.86 -3.27
CA LYS A 158 -17.18 1.44 -2.41
C LYS A 158 -16.77 1.28 -0.96
N ASP A 159 -17.30 2.13 -0.10
CA ASP A 159 -17.09 2.06 1.33
C ASP A 159 -17.59 0.73 1.92
N ILE A 160 -16.82 0.22 2.88
CA ILE A 160 -17.14 -1.02 3.60
C ILE A 160 -17.37 -0.66 5.07
N PRO A 161 -18.56 -0.97 5.61
CA PRO A 161 -18.85 -0.71 7.02
C PRO A 161 -17.99 -1.60 7.93
N ALA A 162 -17.79 -1.15 9.16
CA ALA A 162 -17.06 -1.92 10.16
C ALA A 162 -17.72 -3.30 10.42
N ASN A 163 -16.90 -4.26 10.91
CA ASN A 163 -17.32 -5.62 11.25
C ASN A 163 -17.89 -6.41 10.06
N SER A 164 -17.33 -6.22 8.87
CA SER A 164 -17.79 -6.84 7.62
C SER A 164 -16.78 -7.82 7.06
N ILE A 165 -17.30 -8.84 6.35
CA ILE A 165 -16.49 -9.72 5.50
C ILE A 165 -16.95 -9.51 4.06
N VAL A 166 -16.00 -9.17 3.18
CA VAL A 166 -16.24 -9.01 1.74
C VAL A 166 -15.55 -10.13 1.00
N ILE A 167 -16.29 -10.83 0.15
CA ILE A 167 -15.76 -11.88 -0.74
C ILE A 167 -16.25 -11.63 -2.17
N ASN A 168 -15.42 -11.96 -3.16
CA ASN A 168 -15.88 -11.99 -4.54
C ASN A 168 -16.68 -13.26 -4.79
N LYS A 169 -17.84 -13.12 -5.43
CA LYS A 169 -18.53 -14.27 -6.02
C LYS A 169 -17.90 -14.54 -7.39
N GLN A 170 -17.13 -15.62 -7.50
CA GLN A 170 -16.54 -16.07 -8.76
C GLN A 170 -17.26 -17.34 -9.23
N GLU A 171 -17.58 -17.40 -10.52
CA GLU A 171 -18.11 -18.59 -11.17
C GLU A 171 -17.03 -19.19 -12.08
N GLN A 172 -16.74 -20.48 -11.87
CA GLN A 172 -15.78 -21.22 -12.71
C GLN A 172 -16.55 -21.98 -13.79
N ILE A 173 -16.26 -21.71 -15.04
CA ILE A 173 -16.82 -22.44 -16.18
C ILE A 173 -15.79 -23.48 -16.64
N ILE A 174 -16.11 -24.76 -16.46
CA ILE A 174 -15.28 -25.86 -16.93
C ILE A 174 -15.80 -26.33 -18.29
N ARG A 175 -14.93 -26.39 -19.29
CA ARG A 175 -15.21 -26.94 -20.61
C ARG A 175 -14.27 -28.10 -20.87
N ASN A 176 -14.80 -29.24 -21.37
CA ASN A 176 -14.00 -30.34 -21.83
C ASN A 176 -13.57 -30.06 -23.30
N PHE A 177 -12.37 -30.53 -23.66
CA PHE A 177 -11.85 -30.49 -25.02
C PHE A 177 -12.45 -31.64 -25.83
#